data_270791aed6f02248ea65e43f3625b487
#
_entry.id   270791aed6f02248ea65e43f3625b487
#
_cell.length_a   1.000
_cell.length_b   1.000
_cell.length_c   1.000
_cell.angle_alpha   90.00
_cell.angle_beta   90.00
_cell.angle_gamma   90.00
#
_symmetry.space_group_name_H-M   'P 1'
#
loop_
_entity.id
_entity.type
_entity.pdbx_description
1 polymer ?
#
loop_
_entity_poly.entity_id
_entity_poly.type
_entity_poly.pdbx_seq_one_letter_code
_entity_poly.pdbx_strand_id
1 'polypeptide(L)'
;MRKLKLQMQTTVNGFVAGPNGELDWMTWDWDSELKNFASQLHEPVDTILLGRKMTDGFVKHWESVLKDPEDESYEFAKLMVDTPKIVFSKTLEKSEWNNTEIAGKGDLAEEVNRIK
;
A
#
# COMPACT_ATOMS: atom_id res chain seq x y z
N MET A 1 16.17 12.56 -8.60
CA MET A 1 15.00 12.74 -7.71
C MET A 1 14.09 11.54 -7.83
N ARG A 2 13.67 10.99 -6.70
CA ARG A 2 12.73 9.87 -6.68
C ARG A 2 11.35 10.33 -7.12
N LYS A 3 10.60 9.45 -7.73
CA LYS A 3 9.26 9.74 -8.23
C LYS A 3 8.20 9.29 -7.24
N LEU A 4 7.14 10.07 -7.12
CA LEU A 4 5.94 9.66 -6.39
C LEU A 4 5.00 9.01 -7.39
N LYS A 5 4.56 7.78 -7.08
CA LYS A 5 3.62 7.03 -7.92
C LYS A 5 2.33 6.80 -7.16
N LEU A 6 1.21 6.96 -7.82
CA LEU A 6 -0.10 6.57 -7.29
C LEU A 6 -0.68 5.49 -8.18
N GLN A 7 -1.05 4.37 -7.57
CA GLN A 7 -1.73 3.29 -8.27
C GLN A 7 -3.01 2.95 -7.51
N MET A 8 -4.12 2.95 -8.22
CA MET A 8 -5.43 2.67 -7.63
C MET A 8 -6.23 1.75 -8.55
N GLN A 9 -7.03 0.89 -7.96
CA GLN A 9 -8.03 0.12 -8.67
C GLN A 9 -9.37 0.83 -8.52
N THR A 10 -10.05 1.06 -9.63
CA THR A 10 -11.31 1.79 -9.63
C THR A 10 -12.36 1.04 -10.43
N THR A 11 -13.62 1.30 -10.12
CA THR A 11 -14.72 0.91 -11.00
C THR A 11 -14.70 1.80 -12.25
N VAL A 12 -15.46 1.40 -13.27
CA VAL A 12 -15.55 2.18 -14.52
C VAL A 12 -16.00 3.62 -14.28
N ASN A 13 -16.88 3.83 -13.29
CA ASN A 13 -17.37 5.16 -12.93
C ASN A 13 -16.56 5.83 -11.81
N GLY A 14 -15.35 5.31 -11.50
CA GLY A 14 -14.38 6.02 -10.67
C GLY A 14 -14.45 5.77 -9.17
N PHE A 15 -15.25 4.81 -8.71
CA PHE A 15 -15.29 4.50 -7.28
C PHE A 15 -14.16 3.53 -6.90
N VAL A 16 -13.59 3.74 -5.72
CA VAL A 16 -12.50 2.90 -5.19
C VAL A 16 -12.97 1.99 -4.06
N ALA A 17 -14.10 2.29 -3.44
CA ALA A 17 -14.63 1.52 -2.31
C ALA A 17 -16.12 1.76 -2.18
N GLY A 18 -16.80 0.91 -1.41
CA GLY A 18 -18.19 1.12 -1.03
C GLY A 18 -18.33 2.26 -0.02
N PRO A 19 -19.59 2.59 0.36
CA PRO A 19 -19.87 3.75 1.24
C PRO A 19 -19.15 3.67 2.59
N ASN A 20 -18.86 2.48 3.08
CA ASN A 20 -18.19 2.25 4.35
C ASN A 20 -16.77 1.72 4.17
N GLY A 21 -16.17 1.91 2.99
CA GLY A 21 -14.82 1.46 2.69
C GLY A 21 -14.71 0.02 2.22
N GLU A 22 -15.82 -0.63 1.88
CA GLU A 22 -15.82 -2.03 1.43
C GLU A 22 -15.06 -2.19 0.12
N LEU A 23 -14.25 -3.26 0.05
CA LEU A 23 -13.48 -3.61 -1.15
C LEU A 23 -13.99 -4.92 -1.77
N ASP A 24 -15.15 -5.40 -1.37
CA ASP A 24 -15.73 -6.67 -1.82
C ASP A 24 -16.17 -6.66 -3.29
N TRP A 25 -16.18 -5.49 -3.92
CA TRP A 25 -16.47 -5.37 -5.35
C TRP A 25 -15.30 -5.85 -6.23
N MET A 26 -14.10 -6.01 -5.66
CA MET A 26 -12.93 -6.48 -6.39
C MET A 26 -12.92 -8.02 -6.45
N THR A 27 -13.74 -8.56 -7.33
CA THR A 27 -14.01 -10.00 -7.38
C THR A 27 -13.36 -10.72 -8.56
N TRP A 28 -12.65 -10.00 -9.43
CA TRP A 28 -12.03 -10.62 -10.60
C TRP A 28 -10.66 -11.18 -10.27
N ASP A 29 -10.30 -12.25 -10.97
CA ASP A 29 -8.96 -12.81 -10.85
C ASP A 29 -7.98 -12.03 -11.73
N TRP A 30 -6.78 -11.88 -11.23
CA TRP A 30 -5.72 -11.25 -11.98
C TRP A 30 -5.03 -12.31 -12.84
N ASP A 31 -4.97 -12.08 -14.16
CA ASP A 31 -4.21 -12.95 -15.03
C ASP A 31 -2.70 -12.67 -14.93
N SER A 32 -1.88 -13.49 -15.61
CA SER A 32 -0.43 -13.35 -15.54
C SER A 32 0.06 -12.03 -16.12
N GLU A 33 -0.60 -11.51 -17.14
CA GLU A 33 -0.23 -10.23 -17.75
C GLU A 33 -0.43 -9.07 -16.78
N LEU A 34 -1.58 -9.04 -16.10
CA LEU A 34 -1.87 -7.99 -15.10
C LEU A 34 -0.92 -8.09 -13.90
N LYS A 35 -0.63 -9.31 -13.43
CA LYS A 35 0.32 -9.53 -12.34
C LYS A 35 1.72 -9.06 -12.71
N ASN A 36 2.17 -9.34 -13.93
CA ASN A 36 3.47 -8.88 -14.42
C ASN A 36 3.54 -7.36 -14.50
N PHE A 37 2.47 -6.73 -14.99
CA PHE A 37 2.39 -5.27 -15.06
C PHE A 37 2.51 -4.64 -13.67
N ALA A 38 1.74 -5.15 -12.70
CA ALA A 38 1.79 -4.66 -11.33
C ALA A 38 3.17 -4.85 -10.71
N SER A 39 3.81 -6.00 -10.94
CA SER A 39 5.16 -6.26 -10.43
C SER A 39 6.18 -5.28 -11.02
N GLN A 40 6.08 -4.96 -12.29
CA GLN A 40 6.96 -3.99 -12.93
C GLN A 40 6.77 -2.59 -12.35
N LEU A 41 5.53 -2.21 -12.02
CA LEU A 41 5.26 -0.92 -11.37
C LEU A 41 5.90 -0.82 -10.00
N HIS A 42 5.94 -1.93 -9.26
CA HIS A 42 6.44 -1.96 -7.90
C HIS A 42 7.93 -2.25 -7.78
N GLU A 43 8.54 -2.79 -8.83
CA GLU A 43 9.97 -3.16 -8.79
C GLU A 43 10.89 -2.00 -8.34
N PRO A 44 10.74 -0.78 -8.87
CA PRO A 44 11.61 0.33 -8.44
C PRO A 44 11.14 1.03 -7.17
N VAL A 45 10.08 0.56 -6.52
CA VAL A 45 9.54 1.20 -5.30
C VAL A 45 10.40 0.81 -4.11
N ASP A 46 10.87 1.80 -3.38
CA ASP A 46 11.68 1.60 -2.17
C ASP A 46 10.97 2.06 -0.90
N THR A 47 9.84 2.75 -1.02
CA THR A 47 9.09 3.27 0.13
C THR A 47 7.62 3.35 -0.23
N ILE A 48 6.76 2.91 0.70
CA ILE A 48 5.30 2.97 0.52
C ILE A 48 4.75 4.05 1.46
N LEU A 49 3.92 4.93 0.91
CA LEU A 49 3.25 5.97 1.69
C LEU A 49 1.81 5.56 1.94
N LEU A 50 1.37 5.63 3.18
CA LEU A 50 0.03 5.21 3.59
C LEU A 50 -0.64 6.24 4.48
N GLY A 51 -1.96 6.38 4.35
CA GLY A 51 -2.77 7.09 5.33
C GLY A 51 -3.01 6.22 6.56
N ARG A 52 -3.21 6.85 7.71
CA ARG A 52 -3.35 6.13 8.98
C ARG A 52 -4.47 5.10 8.96
N LYS A 53 -5.64 5.50 8.45
CA LYS A 53 -6.84 4.65 8.53
C LYS A 53 -6.75 3.37 7.69
N MET A 54 -5.96 3.38 6.62
CA MET A 54 -5.83 2.20 5.77
C MET A 54 -4.67 1.29 6.17
N THR A 55 -3.78 1.75 7.05
CA THR A 55 -2.54 1.03 7.36
C THR A 55 -2.79 -0.33 8.02
N ASP A 56 -3.66 -0.39 9.02
CA ASP A 56 -3.98 -1.65 9.71
C ASP A 56 -4.49 -2.70 8.73
N GLY A 57 -5.46 -2.34 7.91
CA GLY A 57 -6.02 -3.26 6.92
C GLY A 57 -5.00 -3.70 5.89
N PHE A 58 -4.18 -2.77 5.41
CA PHE A 58 -3.12 -3.05 4.46
C PHE A 58 -2.10 -4.05 5.03
N VAL A 59 -1.58 -3.76 6.22
CA VAL A 59 -0.56 -4.62 6.84
C VAL A 59 -1.13 -6.00 7.18
N LYS A 60 -2.31 -6.04 7.78
CA LYS A 60 -2.95 -7.32 8.15
C LYS A 60 -3.26 -8.18 6.92
N HIS A 61 -3.71 -7.56 5.84
CA HIS A 61 -4.00 -8.29 4.61
C HIS A 61 -2.75 -8.97 4.06
N TRP A 62 -1.67 -8.22 3.90
CA TRP A 62 -0.45 -8.78 3.31
C TRP A 62 0.26 -9.75 4.24
N GLU A 63 0.23 -9.52 5.55
CA GLU A 63 0.75 -10.49 6.51
C GLU A 63 -0.05 -11.80 6.50
N SER A 64 -1.37 -11.72 6.28
CA SER A 64 -2.19 -12.93 6.19
C SER A 64 -1.86 -13.74 4.94
N VAL A 65 -1.54 -13.09 3.83
CA VAL A 65 -1.13 -13.78 2.60
C VAL A 65 0.18 -14.53 2.82
N LEU A 66 1.09 -13.99 3.62
CA LEU A 66 2.36 -14.65 3.93
C LEU A 66 2.22 -15.95 4.72
N LYS A 67 1.07 -16.21 5.31
CA LYS A 67 0.82 -17.46 6.03
C LYS A 67 0.65 -18.66 5.09
N ASP A 68 0.41 -18.41 3.81
CA ASP A 68 0.27 -19.45 2.80
C ASP A 68 1.31 -19.25 1.69
N PRO A 69 2.46 -19.98 1.77
CA PRO A 69 3.51 -19.86 0.76
C PRO A 69 3.09 -20.29 -0.64
N GLU A 70 1.97 -20.99 -0.77
CA GLU A 70 1.46 -21.42 -2.07
C GLU A 70 0.46 -20.43 -2.67
N ASP A 71 0.09 -19.38 -1.94
CA ASP A 71 -0.78 -18.33 -2.46
C ASP A 71 -0.10 -17.65 -3.66
N GLU A 72 -0.87 -17.40 -4.72
CA GLU A 72 -0.37 -16.75 -5.93
C GLU A 72 0.23 -15.37 -5.66
N SER A 73 -0.25 -14.69 -4.62
CA SER A 73 0.21 -13.36 -4.24
C SER A 73 1.32 -13.37 -3.20
N TYR A 74 1.86 -14.53 -2.84
CA TYR A 74 2.86 -14.65 -1.77
C TYR A 74 4.07 -13.76 -2.00
N GLU A 75 4.66 -13.80 -3.19
CA GLU A 75 5.85 -13.00 -3.51
C GLU A 75 5.53 -11.50 -3.47
N PHE A 76 4.37 -11.11 -3.95
CA PHE A 76 3.92 -9.72 -3.89
C PHE A 76 3.67 -9.29 -2.44
N ALA A 77 3.06 -10.16 -1.63
CA ALA A 77 2.83 -9.90 -0.21
C ALA A 77 4.14 -9.70 0.54
N LYS A 78 5.15 -10.53 0.23
CA LYS A 78 6.47 -10.39 0.83
C LYS A 78 7.09 -9.04 0.49
N LEU A 79 6.96 -8.60 -0.76
CA LEU A 79 7.41 -7.28 -1.19
C LEU A 79 6.69 -6.17 -0.40
N MET A 80 5.37 -6.28 -0.25
CA MET A 80 4.58 -5.28 0.48
C MET A 80 4.94 -5.21 1.96
N VAL A 81 5.21 -6.35 2.59
CA VAL A 81 5.57 -6.38 4.02
C VAL A 81 7.00 -5.89 4.24
N ASP A 82 7.94 -6.28 3.37
CA ASP A 82 9.36 -5.96 3.53
C ASP A 82 9.70 -4.52 3.15
N THR A 83 8.94 -3.89 2.26
CA THR A 83 9.22 -2.52 1.82
C THR A 83 8.97 -1.54 2.97
N PRO A 84 9.92 -0.62 3.26
CA PRO A 84 9.72 0.40 4.28
C PRO A 84 8.49 1.26 4.00
N LYS A 85 7.77 1.62 5.06
CA LYS A 85 6.52 2.36 4.96
C LYS A 85 6.58 3.64 5.77
N ILE A 86 5.91 4.67 5.29
CA ILE A 86 5.71 5.91 6.02
C ILE A 86 4.21 6.15 6.13
N VAL A 87 3.72 6.24 7.36
CA VAL A 87 2.30 6.49 7.65
C VAL A 87 2.12 7.95 8.03
N PHE A 88 1.22 8.62 7.35
CA PHE A 88 0.92 10.02 7.64
C PHE A 88 -0.19 10.11 8.68
N SER A 89 0.17 10.68 9.83
CA SER A 89 -0.77 10.86 10.94
C SER A 89 -0.38 12.09 11.76
N LYS A 90 -1.39 12.85 12.16
CA LYS A 90 -1.18 13.98 13.07
C LYS A 90 -1.32 13.59 14.54
N THR A 91 -1.88 12.43 14.82
CA THR A 91 -2.21 11.99 16.17
C THR A 91 -1.30 10.89 16.72
N LEU A 92 -0.79 10.01 15.85
CA LEU A 92 0.12 8.94 16.27
C LEU A 92 1.53 9.48 16.48
N GLU A 93 2.17 9.08 17.57
CA GLU A 93 3.55 9.46 17.86
C GLU A 93 4.53 8.34 17.55
N LYS A 94 4.07 7.08 17.66
CA LYS A 94 4.89 5.89 17.43
C LYS A 94 4.21 4.92 16.48
N SER A 95 5.02 4.24 15.70
CA SER A 95 4.55 3.18 14.84
C SER A 95 4.38 1.89 15.63
N GLU A 96 3.26 1.21 15.39
CA GLU A 96 2.99 -0.14 15.90
C GLU A 96 3.29 -1.22 14.85
N TRP A 97 3.70 -0.82 13.66
CA TRP A 97 3.91 -1.72 12.51
C TRP A 97 5.40 -1.87 12.21
N ASN A 98 5.78 -3.05 11.71
CA ASN A 98 7.16 -3.33 11.29
C ASN A 98 7.54 -2.48 10.08
N ASN A 99 8.81 -2.04 10.04
CA ASN A 99 9.36 -1.25 8.92
C ASN A 99 8.52 -0.01 8.58
N THR A 100 7.96 0.64 9.60
CA THR A 100 7.03 1.74 9.40
C THR A 100 7.39 2.92 10.28
N GLU A 101 7.49 4.10 9.67
CA GLU A 101 7.72 5.36 10.38
C GLU A 101 6.45 6.22 10.33
N ILE A 102 6.29 7.09 11.32
CA ILE A 102 5.18 8.04 11.36
C ILE A 102 5.67 9.40 10.88
N ALA A 103 4.90 10.02 9.99
CA ALA A 103 5.13 11.38 9.50
C ALA A 103 3.81 12.16 9.53
N GLY A 104 3.80 13.39 9.02
CA GLY A 104 2.56 14.16 8.86
C GLY A 104 2.31 15.17 9.99
N LYS A 105 3.31 15.43 10.83
CA LYS A 105 3.19 16.47 11.86
C LYS A 105 3.30 17.88 11.28
N GLY A 106 3.91 18.02 10.12
CA GLY A 106 4.06 19.28 9.41
C GLY A 106 3.18 19.36 8.17
N ASP A 107 3.59 20.18 7.21
CA ASP A 107 2.91 20.31 5.94
C ASP A 107 3.12 19.05 5.09
N LEU A 108 2.02 18.49 4.57
CA LEU A 108 2.07 17.24 3.82
C LEU A 108 2.96 17.34 2.57
N ALA A 109 2.84 18.42 1.81
CA ALA A 109 3.62 18.59 0.60
C ALA A 109 5.13 18.68 0.89
N GLU A 110 5.49 19.38 1.96
CA GLU A 110 6.88 19.48 2.38
C GLU A 110 7.43 18.11 2.82
N GLU A 111 6.63 17.35 3.57
CA GLU A 111 7.02 16.01 4.01
C GLU A 111 7.24 15.08 2.81
N VAL A 112 6.34 15.09 1.84
CA VAL A 112 6.47 14.26 0.63
C VAL A 112 7.70 14.69 -0.18
N ASN A 113 7.93 15.99 -0.33
CA ASN A 113 9.10 16.49 -1.06
C ASN A 113 10.41 16.11 -0.37
N ARG A 114 10.43 16.08 0.96
CA ARG A 114 11.60 15.65 1.72
C ARG A 114 11.92 14.17 1.48
N ILE A 115 10.89 13.34 1.35
CA ILE A 115 11.03 11.89 1.10
C ILE A 115 11.51 11.62 -0.34
N LYS A 116 11.11 12.45 -1.28
CA LYS A 116 11.46 12.27 -2.71
C LYS A 116 12.94 12.39 -2.99
#